data_7d6be6e7728702cfe70510adfd8ad7da
#
_entry.id   7d6be6e7728702cfe70510adfd8ad7da
#
_cell.length_a   1.000
_cell.length_b   1.000
_cell.length_c   1.000
_cell.angle_alpha   90.00
_cell.angle_beta   90.00
_cell.angle_gamma   90.00
#
_symmetry.space_group_name_H-M   'P 1'
#
loop_
_entity.id
_entity.type
_entity.pdbx_description
1 polymer ?
#
loop_
_entity_poly.entity_id
_entity_poly.type
_entity_poly.pdbx_seq_one_letter_code
_entity_poly.pdbx_strand_id
1 'polypeptide(L)'
;MKNSLKLFTISLIMIAVACGGGSNSIEAKKKSLADLKKQALDINAKIASLEKEIGGADNVKSVLVTVTPVVNQEFTHFIELQGKIESESVSYITPRAGGGQVRQLYVKRGDLVKKGQFILQLDNSLIKQSAAAVAQNIETLKAQAALAKSVYEKQKNLWEQNIGSEIQLMTAKTNAEACASQLKAATEQLGMAKDQLAYTSVYSDVDGVAEEVNVKVGEFFQGPGQIKIVNTEHLKITAQVPENYAGKVKVGTDVSLFFPDAQKNLAAKVNVLGNVIDPLSRSFFIETKLPVDKSFRPNQLAQVKIKDYAKSNAISIPLNLLQNDDKNKFIYVAATENGKLVARKKVITVGEFYGNNIEVLSGLTAGDNIITEGYQSLYDGQSITTTQK
;
A
#
# COMPACT_ATOMS: atom_id res chain seq x y z
N MET A 1 -78.53 23.72 24.35
CA MET A 1 -77.29 22.92 24.55
C MET A 1 -77.13 21.74 23.58
N LYS A 2 -77.55 21.84 22.28
CA LYS A 2 -77.41 20.74 21.29
C LYS A 2 -76.62 21.13 20.06
N ASN A 3 -76.20 22.39 19.94
CA ASN A 3 -75.45 22.86 18.75
C ASN A 3 -73.94 23.04 18.97
N SER A 4 -73.43 22.92 20.19
CA SER A 4 -71.98 23.03 20.44
C SER A 4 -71.18 21.70 20.26
N LEU A 5 -71.95 20.59 20.23
CA LEU A 5 -71.27 19.24 20.08
C LEU A 5 -70.98 18.85 18.62
N LYS A 6 -71.68 19.50 17.62
CA LYS A 6 -71.48 19.24 16.23
C LYS A 6 -70.31 20.05 15.61
N LEU A 7 -69.94 21.19 16.23
CA LEU A 7 -68.77 21.94 15.80
C LEU A 7 -67.44 21.34 16.23
N PHE A 8 -67.43 20.57 17.33
CA PHE A 8 -66.22 19.95 17.86
C PHE A 8 -65.80 18.68 17.10
N THR A 9 -66.79 17.98 16.50
CA THR A 9 -66.50 16.79 15.67
C THR A 9 -66.01 17.10 14.29
N ILE A 10 -66.35 18.28 13.71
CA ILE A 10 -65.86 18.72 12.41
C ILE A 10 -64.42 19.27 12.52
N SER A 11 -64.04 19.88 13.64
CA SER A 11 -62.66 20.33 13.88
C SER A 11 -61.67 19.19 14.09
N LEU A 12 -62.15 18.02 14.62
CA LEU A 12 -61.26 16.87 14.85
C LEU A 12 -60.97 16.06 13.58
N ILE A 13 -61.82 16.14 12.56
CA ILE A 13 -61.62 15.47 11.25
C ILE A 13 -60.67 16.27 10.36
N MET A 14 -60.56 17.61 10.50
CA MET A 14 -59.59 18.41 9.73
C MET A 14 -58.13 18.31 10.21
N ILE A 15 -57.86 17.82 11.41
CA ILE A 15 -56.51 17.63 11.92
C ILE A 15 -55.92 16.27 11.48
N ALA A 16 -56.76 15.30 11.12
CA ALA A 16 -56.31 13.98 10.66
C ALA A 16 -55.88 13.93 9.18
N VAL A 17 -56.12 14.98 8.36
CA VAL A 17 -55.73 15.04 6.97
C VAL A 17 -54.39 15.81 6.73
N ALA A 18 -53.86 16.45 7.80
CA ALA A 18 -52.61 17.22 7.71
C ALA A 18 -51.33 16.39 8.03
N CYS A 19 -51.44 15.09 8.28
CA CYS A 19 -50.29 14.18 8.47
C CYS A 19 -50.19 13.07 7.41
N GLY A 20 -50.63 13.35 6.19
CA GLY A 20 -50.29 12.59 4.99
C GLY A 20 -48.96 13.09 4.44
N GLY A 21 -47.84 12.77 5.12
CA GLY A 21 -46.52 13.14 4.72
C GLY A 21 -46.25 12.62 3.30
N GLY A 22 -46.07 13.56 2.39
CA GLY A 22 -45.74 13.29 1.01
C GLY A 22 -44.56 12.33 0.89
N SER A 23 -44.77 11.25 0.22
CA SER A 23 -43.76 10.30 -0.19
C SER A 23 -42.76 10.98 -1.16
N ASN A 24 -41.93 11.85 -0.60
CA ASN A 24 -40.75 12.41 -1.26
C ASN A 24 -39.58 11.43 -1.11
N SER A 25 -39.83 10.14 -1.10
CA SER A 25 -38.75 9.16 -1.11
C SER A 25 -38.06 9.21 -2.47
N ILE A 26 -36.75 9.12 -2.46
CA ILE A 26 -35.93 9.04 -3.70
C ILE A 26 -36.46 7.92 -4.61
N GLU A 27 -37.00 6.84 -4.03
CA GLU A 27 -37.62 5.73 -4.76
C GLU A 27 -38.90 6.11 -5.50
N ALA A 28 -39.78 6.90 -4.89
CA ALA A 28 -40.99 7.38 -5.56
C ALA A 28 -40.66 8.32 -6.73
N LYS A 29 -39.65 9.18 -6.56
CA LYS A 29 -39.13 10.04 -7.63
C LYS A 29 -38.47 9.24 -8.76
N LYS A 30 -37.71 8.17 -8.43
CA LYS A 30 -37.11 7.25 -9.41
C LYS A 30 -38.19 6.51 -10.19
N LYS A 31 -39.24 6.04 -9.55
CA LYS A 31 -40.35 5.35 -10.18
C LYS A 31 -41.15 6.31 -11.12
N SER A 32 -41.43 7.51 -10.65
CA SER A 32 -42.08 8.55 -11.49
C SER A 32 -41.20 8.93 -12.68
N LEU A 33 -39.90 9.03 -12.53
CA LEU A 33 -38.96 9.30 -13.63
C LEU A 33 -38.93 8.13 -14.62
N ALA A 34 -38.99 6.90 -14.18
CA ALA A 34 -39.04 5.71 -15.03
C ALA A 34 -40.37 5.68 -15.84
N ASP A 35 -41.51 5.99 -15.19
CA ASP A 35 -42.81 6.05 -15.87
C ASP A 35 -42.86 7.17 -16.88
N LEU A 36 -42.34 8.35 -16.58
CA LEU A 36 -42.25 9.46 -17.53
C LEU A 36 -41.35 9.14 -18.72
N LYS A 37 -40.24 8.48 -18.51
CA LYS A 37 -39.34 7.98 -19.58
C LYS A 37 -40.06 6.97 -20.47
N LYS A 38 -40.84 6.06 -19.90
CA LYS A 38 -41.63 5.07 -20.63
C LYS A 38 -42.72 5.76 -21.47
N GLN A 39 -43.44 6.72 -20.91
CA GLN A 39 -44.42 7.54 -21.66
C GLN A 39 -43.78 8.34 -22.81
N ALA A 40 -42.59 8.88 -22.59
CA ALA A 40 -41.83 9.57 -23.65
C ALA A 40 -41.47 8.62 -24.80
N LEU A 41 -41.07 7.37 -24.50
CA LEU A 41 -40.79 6.35 -25.51
C LEU A 41 -42.06 5.98 -26.31
N ASP A 42 -43.18 5.77 -25.61
CA ASP A 42 -44.47 5.45 -26.26
C ASP A 42 -44.98 6.61 -27.13
N ILE A 43 -44.83 7.85 -26.68
CA ILE A 43 -45.18 9.04 -27.45
C ILE A 43 -44.28 9.14 -28.67
N ASN A 44 -42.99 8.96 -28.56
CA ASN A 44 -42.05 9.00 -29.67
C ASN A 44 -42.33 7.89 -30.70
N ALA A 45 -42.71 6.69 -30.25
CA ALA A 45 -43.14 5.61 -31.14
C ALA A 45 -44.44 5.96 -31.90
N LYS A 46 -45.42 6.62 -31.23
CA LYS A 46 -46.63 7.12 -31.88
C LYS A 46 -46.34 8.25 -32.85
N ILE A 47 -45.47 9.16 -32.55
CA ILE A 47 -45.02 10.22 -33.45
C ILE A 47 -44.43 9.60 -34.72
N ALA A 48 -43.52 8.61 -34.56
CA ALA A 48 -42.91 7.94 -35.70
C ALA A 48 -43.93 7.19 -36.58
N SER A 49 -44.97 6.59 -35.98
CA SER A 49 -46.05 5.94 -36.75
C SER A 49 -46.92 6.91 -37.49
N LEU A 50 -47.29 8.05 -36.87
CA LEU A 50 -48.08 9.10 -37.48
C LEU A 50 -47.32 9.83 -38.59
N GLU A 51 -46.05 10.11 -38.43
CA GLU A 51 -45.17 10.67 -39.47
C GLU A 51 -45.07 9.75 -40.69
N LYS A 52 -45.08 8.43 -40.46
CA LYS A 52 -45.13 7.44 -41.54
C LYS A 52 -46.47 7.39 -42.26
N GLU A 53 -47.61 7.58 -41.56
CA GLU A 53 -48.96 7.62 -42.12
C GLU A 53 -49.23 8.90 -42.92
N ILE A 54 -48.69 10.03 -42.51
CA ILE A 54 -48.89 11.33 -43.17
C ILE A 54 -48.21 11.42 -44.54
N GLY A 55 -47.32 10.44 -44.89
CA GLY A 55 -46.75 10.29 -46.23
C GLY A 55 -45.94 11.46 -46.74
N GLY A 56 -45.55 12.37 -45.84
CA GLY A 56 -44.82 13.58 -46.15
C GLY A 56 -43.34 13.43 -46.17
N ALA A 57 -42.76 12.91 -47.24
CA ALA A 57 -41.31 12.68 -47.35
C ALA A 57 -40.43 13.96 -47.32
N ASP A 58 -41.08 15.17 -47.36
CA ASP A 58 -40.32 16.42 -47.52
C ASP A 58 -40.32 17.40 -46.34
N ASN A 59 -40.96 17.04 -45.19
CA ASN A 59 -41.05 17.96 -44.07
C ASN A 59 -40.66 17.33 -42.68
N VAL A 60 -39.97 16.20 -42.67
CA VAL A 60 -39.40 15.70 -41.43
C VAL A 60 -38.24 16.60 -41.05
N LYS A 61 -38.41 17.40 -40.00
CA LYS A 61 -37.30 18.20 -39.41
C LYS A 61 -36.15 17.27 -39.05
N SER A 62 -35.11 17.28 -39.86
CA SER A 62 -33.88 16.55 -39.56
C SER A 62 -33.21 17.21 -38.37
N VAL A 63 -32.77 16.39 -37.41
CA VAL A 63 -31.99 16.86 -36.25
C VAL A 63 -30.54 16.95 -36.67
N LEU A 64 -29.93 18.11 -36.40
CA LEU A 64 -28.51 18.30 -36.64
C LEU A 64 -27.71 17.55 -35.57
N VAL A 65 -26.80 16.68 -36.00
CA VAL A 65 -25.97 15.86 -35.13
C VAL A 65 -24.52 15.88 -35.59
N THR A 66 -23.61 15.69 -34.64
CA THR A 66 -22.19 15.44 -34.93
C THR A 66 -21.94 13.94 -34.90
N VAL A 67 -21.24 13.44 -35.91
CA VAL A 67 -20.86 12.03 -36.00
C VAL A 67 -19.36 11.85 -35.97
N THR A 68 -18.89 10.77 -35.34
CA THR A 68 -17.49 10.40 -35.30
C THR A 68 -17.36 8.92 -35.68
N PRO A 69 -16.44 8.56 -36.60
CA PRO A 69 -16.23 7.17 -36.95
C PRO A 69 -15.58 6.43 -35.79
N VAL A 70 -16.06 5.23 -35.52
CA VAL A 70 -15.46 4.31 -34.53
C VAL A 70 -14.17 3.74 -35.11
N VAL A 71 -13.11 3.82 -34.34
CA VAL A 71 -11.82 3.25 -34.70
C VAL A 71 -11.35 2.28 -33.59
N ASN A 72 -10.59 1.28 -34.00
CA ASN A 72 -9.88 0.44 -33.04
C ASN A 72 -8.72 1.23 -32.46
N GLN A 73 -8.61 1.23 -31.15
CA GLN A 73 -7.53 1.90 -30.42
C GLN A 73 -7.10 1.08 -29.22
N GLU A 74 -5.94 1.39 -28.67
CA GLU A 74 -5.54 0.77 -27.42
C GLU A 74 -6.45 1.29 -26.28
N PHE A 75 -7.01 0.36 -25.52
CA PHE A 75 -7.73 0.64 -24.28
C PHE A 75 -6.97 0.05 -23.10
N THR A 76 -6.63 0.89 -22.15
CA THR A 76 -5.91 0.50 -20.95
C THR A 76 -6.67 0.99 -19.72
N HIS A 77 -6.90 0.09 -18.76
CA HIS A 77 -7.49 0.39 -17.48
C HIS A 77 -6.40 0.39 -16.41
N PHE A 78 -6.49 1.33 -15.49
CA PHE A 78 -5.58 1.44 -14.35
C PHE A 78 -6.37 1.50 -13.05
N ILE A 79 -5.87 0.76 -12.06
CA ILE A 79 -6.27 0.92 -10.67
C ILE A 79 -5.47 2.09 -10.12
N GLU A 80 -6.14 3.19 -9.74
CA GLU A 80 -5.50 4.38 -9.19
C GLU A 80 -5.56 4.35 -7.66
N LEU A 81 -4.39 4.39 -7.04
CA LEU A 81 -4.22 4.28 -5.59
C LEU A 81 -3.24 5.33 -5.08
N GLN A 82 -3.28 5.57 -3.80
CA GLN A 82 -2.25 6.32 -3.11
C GLN A 82 -1.23 5.36 -2.50
N GLY A 83 0.05 5.58 -2.81
CA GLY A 83 1.17 4.86 -2.22
C GLY A 83 2.00 5.76 -1.33
N LYS A 84 2.81 5.15 -0.48
CA LYS A 84 3.74 5.81 0.43
C LYS A 84 5.14 5.29 0.20
N ILE A 85 6.12 6.18 0.15
CA ILE A 85 7.53 5.80 0.12
C ILE A 85 7.93 5.30 1.51
N GLU A 86 8.53 4.13 1.55
CA GLU A 86 9.09 3.53 2.75
C GLU A 86 10.55 3.14 2.52
N SER A 87 11.33 3.18 3.59
CA SER A 87 12.69 2.64 3.56
C SER A 87 12.65 1.12 3.63
N GLU A 88 13.50 0.44 2.86
CA GLU A 88 13.69 -1.02 3.00
C GLU A 88 14.34 -1.40 4.34
N SER A 89 15.10 -0.48 4.94
CA SER A 89 15.84 -0.72 6.18
C SER A 89 15.66 0.43 7.17
N VAL A 90 14.93 0.15 8.23
CA VAL A 90 14.76 1.03 9.39
C VAL A 90 15.30 0.29 10.61
N SER A 91 16.21 0.92 11.35
CA SER A 91 16.74 0.36 12.59
C SER A 91 16.40 1.24 13.78
N TYR A 92 15.87 0.60 14.80
CA TYR A 92 15.71 1.19 16.13
C TYR A 92 16.88 0.70 16.98
N ILE A 93 17.80 1.59 17.29
CA ILE A 93 18.99 1.26 18.05
C ILE A 93 18.58 0.89 19.48
N THR A 94 19.00 -0.28 19.91
CA THR A 94 18.73 -0.81 21.24
C THR A 94 20.02 -1.25 21.93
N PRO A 95 20.15 -1.07 23.25
CA PRO A 95 21.29 -1.61 24.00
C PRO A 95 21.19 -3.14 24.09
N ARG A 96 22.31 -3.85 23.95
CA ARG A 96 22.36 -5.34 23.94
C ARG A 96 22.24 -5.97 25.33
N ALA A 97 22.66 -5.28 26.37
CA ALA A 97 22.71 -5.82 27.75
C ALA A 97 21.92 -4.96 28.74
N GLY A 98 20.66 -4.64 28.38
CA GLY A 98 19.86 -3.72 29.20
C GLY A 98 20.25 -2.27 29.00
N GLY A 99 19.49 -1.35 29.57
CA GLY A 99 19.74 0.08 29.46
C GLY A 99 20.85 0.57 30.38
N GLY A 100 21.24 1.83 30.18
CA GLY A 100 22.22 2.52 31.03
C GLY A 100 22.21 4.02 30.81
N GLN A 101 22.86 4.76 31.72
CA GLN A 101 23.00 6.19 31.59
C GLN A 101 23.96 6.52 30.42
N VAL A 102 23.57 7.44 29.54
CA VAL A 102 24.41 7.88 28.43
C VAL A 102 25.55 8.76 28.95
N ARG A 103 26.76 8.29 28.74
CA ARG A 103 27.98 9.04 29.11
C ARG A 103 28.45 9.97 27.99
N GLN A 104 28.33 9.49 26.74
CA GLN A 104 28.71 10.24 25.55
C GLN A 104 27.75 9.85 24.40
N LEU A 105 27.41 10.84 23.56
CA LEU A 105 26.58 10.69 22.37
C LEU A 105 27.33 11.32 21.19
N TYR A 106 27.50 10.54 20.12
CA TYR A 106 28.32 10.92 18.96
C TYR A 106 27.52 11.24 17.70
N VAL A 107 26.22 11.06 17.75
CA VAL A 107 25.30 11.34 16.62
C VAL A 107 24.22 12.32 17.04
N LYS A 108 23.80 13.13 16.07
CA LYS A 108 22.70 14.08 16.19
C LYS A 108 21.66 13.76 15.13
N ARG A 109 20.45 14.24 15.33
CA ARG A 109 19.40 14.16 14.33
C ARG A 109 19.85 14.79 13.02
N GLY A 110 19.70 14.05 11.93
CA GLY A 110 20.11 14.44 10.57
C GLY A 110 21.50 13.97 10.15
N ASP A 111 22.30 13.40 11.05
CA ASP A 111 23.63 12.90 10.72
C ASP A 111 23.56 11.65 9.85
N LEU A 112 24.47 11.56 8.86
CA LEU A 112 24.71 10.33 8.12
C LEU A 112 25.47 9.34 8.98
N VAL A 113 24.98 8.12 9.08
CA VAL A 113 25.52 7.05 9.91
C VAL A 113 25.82 5.85 9.02
N LYS A 114 27.01 5.24 9.24
CA LYS A 114 27.41 4.01 8.57
C LYS A 114 27.19 2.80 9.47
N LYS A 115 26.96 1.65 8.90
CA LYS A 115 26.93 0.38 9.61
C LYS A 115 28.24 0.18 10.36
N GLY A 116 28.16 -0.20 11.64
CA GLY A 116 29.31 -0.31 12.53
C GLY A 116 29.82 1.01 13.12
N GLN A 117 29.21 2.15 12.77
CA GLN A 117 29.58 3.43 13.35
C GLN A 117 29.13 3.50 14.80
N PHE A 118 30.01 4.05 15.65
CA PHE A 118 29.78 4.26 17.08
C PHE A 118 28.75 5.39 17.29
N ILE A 119 27.69 5.07 18.04
CA ILE A 119 26.53 5.97 18.26
C ILE A 119 26.61 6.62 19.63
N LEU A 120 26.73 5.82 20.68
CA LEU A 120 26.79 6.32 22.04
C LEU A 120 27.56 5.37 22.97
N GLN A 121 28.05 5.91 24.07
CA GLN A 121 28.66 5.18 25.17
C GLN A 121 27.75 5.26 26.38
N LEU A 122 27.37 4.11 26.92
CA LEU A 122 26.74 4.00 28.24
C LEU A 122 27.78 4.08 29.33
N ASP A 123 27.39 4.44 30.55
CA ASP A 123 28.28 4.39 31.70
C ASP A 123 28.70 2.96 31.96
N ASN A 124 29.99 2.75 31.92
CA ASN A 124 30.65 1.44 32.07
C ASN A 124 31.59 1.37 33.25
N SER A 125 31.57 2.37 34.13
CA SER A 125 32.53 2.51 35.21
C SER A 125 32.57 1.27 36.11
N LEU A 126 31.41 0.80 36.55
CA LEU A 126 31.28 -0.38 37.40
C LEU A 126 31.68 -1.68 36.69
N ILE A 127 31.25 -1.83 35.42
CA ILE A 127 31.56 -3.03 34.61
C ILE A 127 33.08 -3.11 34.35
N LYS A 128 33.70 -1.98 34.06
CA LYS A 128 35.15 -1.90 33.86
C LYS A 128 35.94 -2.26 35.11
N GLN A 129 35.50 -1.81 36.29
CA GLN A 129 36.10 -2.16 37.58
C GLN A 129 35.94 -3.66 37.85
N SER A 130 34.73 -4.23 37.59
CA SER A 130 34.49 -5.64 37.75
C SER A 130 35.38 -6.49 36.82
N ALA A 131 35.51 -6.14 35.58
CA ALA A 131 36.39 -6.82 34.62
C ALA A 131 37.87 -6.76 35.05
N ALA A 132 38.30 -5.58 35.57
CA ALA A 132 39.66 -5.44 36.10
C ALA A 132 39.91 -6.31 37.34
N ALA A 133 38.95 -6.43 38.25
CA ALA A 133 39.04 -7.33 39.42
C ALA A 133 39.18 -8.80 39.04
N VAL A 134 38.36 -9.25 38.04
CA VAL A 134 38.46 -10.62 37.50
C VAL A 134 39.81 -10.84 36.82
N ALA A 135 40.30 -9.86 36.04
CA ALA A 135 41.63 -9.95 35.44
C ALA A 135 42.76 -10.06 36.47
N GLN A 136 42.69 -9.33 37.59
CA GLN A 136 43.65 -9.42 38.68
C GLN A 136 43.60 -10.79 39.35
N ASN A 137 42.41 -11.38 39.55
CA ASN A 137 42.28 -12.72 40.12
C ASN A 137 42.91 -13.79 39.21
N ILE A 138 42.82 -13.66 37.90
CA ILE A 138 43.44 -14.56 36.92
C ILE A 138 44.96 -14.61 37.07
N GLU A 139 45.63 -13.48 37.32
CA GLU A 139 47.08 -13.48 37.52
C GLU A 139 47.49 -14.30 38.76
N THR A 140 46.69 -14.27 39.81
CA THR A 140 46.87 -15.10 41.00
C THR A 140 46.68 -16.59 40.68
N LEU A 141 45.60 -16.94 40.01
CA LEU A 141 45.28 -18.32 39.59
C LEU A 141 46.31 -18.87 38.61
N LYS A 142 46.83 -18.06 37.74
CA LYS A 142 47.89 -18.39 36.78
C LYS A 142 49.18 -18.78 37.48
N ALA A 143 49.58 -18.01 38.51
CA ALA A 143 50.76 -18.34 39.33
C ALA A 143 50.55 -19.67 40.10
N GLN A 144 49.35 -19.90 40.68
CA GLN A 144 49.01 -21.15 41.35
C GLN A 144 49.00 -22.34 40.40
N ALA A 145 48.41 -22.23 39.20
CA ALA A 145 48.40 -23.29 38.20
C ALA A 145 49.81 -23.62 37.70
N ALA A 146 50.66 -22.60 37.50
CA ALA A 146 52.05 -22.79 37.13
C ALA A 146 52.87 -23.56 38.23
N LEU A 147 52.69 -23.18 39.50
CA LEU A 147 53.32 -23.87 40.61
C LEU A 147 52.83 -25.33 40.68
N ALA A 148 51.52 -25.58 40.65
CA ALA A 148 50.96 -26.93 40.76
C ALA A 148 51.42 -27.80 39.57
N LYS A 149 51.48 -27.25 38.36
CA LYS A 149 52.01 -27.91 37.17
C LYS A 149 53.50 -28.28 37.35
N SER A 150 54.32 -27.36 37.84
CA SER A 150 55.76 -27.63 38.13
C SER A 150 55.96 -28.71 39.16
N VAL A 151 55.15 -28.72 40.23
CA VAL A 151 55.16 -29.77 41.25
C VAL A 151 54.81 -31.13 40.64
N TYR A 152 53.75 -31.19 39.82
CA TYR A 152 53.37 -32.43 39.14
C TYR A 152 54.49 -32.94 38.20
N GLU A 153 55.07 -32.08 37.41
CA GLU A 153 56.17 -32.45 36.48
C GLU A 153 57.38 -33.00 37.23
N LYS A 154 57.74 -32.36 38.34
CA LYS A 154 58.83 -32.88 39.20
C LYS A 154 58.49 -34.24 39.83
N GLN A 155 57.26 -34.40 40.34
CA GLN A 155 56.83 -35.66 40.94
C GLN A 155 56.75 -36.79 39.91
N LYS A 156 56.33 -36.45 38.68
CA LYS A 156 56.32 -37.38 37.56
C LYS A 156 57.75 -37.86 37.18
N ASN A 157 58.72 -36.94 37.11
CA ASN A 157 60.13 -37.29 36.85
C ASN A 157 60.76 -38.16 37.93
N LEU A 158 60.41 -37.94 39.23
CA LEU A 158 60.85 -38.78 40.31
C LEU A 158 60.24 -40.19 40.24
N TRP A 159 58.95 -40.30 39.93
CA TRP A 159 58.24 -41.57 39.76
C TRP A 159 58.79 -42.37 38.54
N GLU A 160 59.16 -41.77 37.49
CA GLU A 160 59.79 -42.38 36.32
C GLU A 160 61.17 -42.95 36.66
N GLN A 161 61.82 -42.45 37.71
CA GLN A 161 63.04 -42.95 38.29
C GLN A 161 62.83 -43.97 39.41
N ASN A 162 61.58 -44.45 39.64
CA ASN A 162 61.17 -45.35 40.73
C ASN A 162 61.35 -44.75 42.13
N ILE A 163 61.27 -43.40 42.25
CA ILE A 163 61.39 -42.68 43.52
C ILE A 163 60.02 -42.10 43.90
N GLY A 164 59.49 -42.45 45.08
CA GLY A 164 58.21 -41.92 45.61
C GLY A 164 57.07 -42.92 45.52
N SER A 165 55.82 -42.45 45.83
CA SER A 165 54.65 -43.31 45.83
C SER A 165 53.66 -42.85 44.68
N GLU A 166 52.93 -43.82 44.17
CA GLU A 166 51.86 -43.53 43.15
C GLU A 166 50.82 -42.53 43.64
N ILE A 167 50.49 -42.58 44.94
CA ILE A 167 49.58 -41.68 45.61
C ILE A 167 50.08 -40.22 45.53
N GLN A 168 51.39 -40.00 45.71
CA GLN A 168 52.03 -38.67 45.62
C GLN A 168 51.93 -38.12 44.19
N LEU A 169 52.20 -38.95 43.17
CA LEU A 169 52.05 -38.55 41.76
C LEU A 169 50.61 -38.21 41.42
N MET A 170 49.68 -39.10 41.85
CA MET A 170 48.26 -38.90 41.58
C MET A 170 47.70 -37.61 42.23
N THR A 171 48.10 -37.36 43.50
CA THR A 171 47.74 -36.14 44.21
C THR A 171 48.24 -34.87 43.49
N ALA A 172 49.53 -34.88 43.09
CA ALA A 172 50.11 -33.75 42.37
C ALA A 172 49.43 -33.51 41.01
N LYS A 173 49.10 -34.60 40.30
CA LYS A 173 48.37 -34.54 39.04
C LYS A 173 46.97 -33.90 39.21
N THR A 174 46.21 -34.46 40.17
CA THR A 174 44.87 -33.97 40.47
C THR A 174 44.87 -32.50 40.88
N ASN A 175 45.85 -32.10 41.70
CA ASN A 175 45.97 -30.68 42.08
C ASN A 175 46.32 -29.76 40.88
N ALA A 176 47.21 -30.20 39.99
CA ALA A 176 47.55 -29.45 38.78
C ALA A 176 46.34 -29.31 37.86
N GLU A 177 45.58 -30.40 37.67
CA GLU A 177 44.33 -30.38 36.87
C GLU A 177 43.24 -29.50 37.50
N ALA A 178 43.09 -29.51 38.82
CA ALA A 178 42.18 -28.65 39.55
C ALA A 178 42.54 -27.16 39.39
N CYS A 179 43.82 -26.80 39.59
CA CYS A 179 44.28 -25.42 39.40
C CYS A 179 44.15 -24.95 37.94
N ALA A 180 44.44 -25.84 36.97
CA ALA A 180 44.22 -25.53 35.56
C ALA A 180 42.73 -25.29 35.23
N SER A 181 41.85 -26.09 35.80
CA SER A 181 40.39 -25.92 35.64
C SER A 181 39.87 -24.62 36.25
N GLN A 182 40.38 -24.26 37.43
CA GLN A 182 40.04 -22.97 38.08
C GLN A 182 40.51 -21.78 37.24
N LEU A 183 41.75 -21.84 36.71
CA LEU A 183 42.26 -20.80 35.83
C LEU A 183 41.39 -20.67 34.54
N LYS A 184 41.00 -21.78 33.95
CA LYS A 184 40.13 -21.80 32.79
C LYS A 184 38.78 -21.16 33.11
N ALA A 185 38.13 -21.56 34.20
CA ALA A 185 36.85 -20.98 34.61
C ALA A 185 36.92 -19.46 34.82
N ALA A 186 38.00 -18.98 35.49
CA ALA A 186 38.21 -17.53 35.67
C ALA A 186 38.47 -16.80 34.34
N THR A 187 39.15 -17.45 33.39
CA THR A 187 39.38 -16.89 32.05
C THR A 187 38.06 -16.72 31.27
N GLU A 188 37.18 -17.71 31.33
CA GLU A 188 35.85 -17.64 30.74
C GLU A 188 35.01 -16.52 31.40
N GLN A 189 35.11 -16.37 32.72
CA GLN A 189 34.43 -15.30 33.45
C GLN A 189 34.95 -13.92 33.03
N LEU A 190 36.26 -13.76 32.74
CA LEU A 190 36.80 -12.53 32.17
C LEU A 190 36.25 -12.27 30.76
N GLY A 191 36.11 -13.34 29.96
CA GLY A 191 35.45 -13.23 28.63
C GLY A 191 34.07 -12.64 28.77
N MET A 192 33.21 -13.19 29.61
CA MET A 192 31.87 -12.67 29.89
C MET A 192 31.86 -11.21 30.35
N ALA A 193 32.78 -10.83 31.26
CA ALA A 193 32.90 -9.46 31.74
C ALA A 193 33.34 -8.49 30.63
N LYS A 194 34.20 -8.92 29.72
CA LYS A 194 34.61 -8.13 28.52
C LYS A 194 33.46 -7.96 27.54
N ASP A 195 32.68 -9.01 27.29
CA ASP A 195 31.49 -8.92 26.41
C ASP A 195 30.47 -7.94 27.01
N GLN A 196 30.22 -8.02 28.31
CA GLN A 196 29.33 -7.09 28.98
C GLN A 196 29.83 -5.64 28.89
N LEU A 197 31.15 -5.43 28.98
CA LEU A 197 31.76 -4.12 28.76
C LEU A 197 31.60 -3.66 27.31
N ALA A 198 31.77 -4.54 26.34
CA ALA A 198 31.58 -4.22 24.93
C ALA A 198 30.13 -3.81 24.63
N TYR A 199 29.15 -4.40 25.30
CA TYR A 199 27.72 -4.06 25.12
C TYR A 199 27.35 -2.67 25.62
N THR A 200 28.21 -2.01 26.41
CA THR A 200 28.01 -0.61 26.80
C THR A 200 28.35 0.38 25.68
N SER A 201 29.00 -0.07 24.64
CA SER A 201 29.30 0.68 23.41
C SER A 201 28.27 0.34 22.35
N VAL A 202 27.46 1.29 21.96
CA VAL A 202 26.33 1.07 21.03
C VAL A 202 26.73 1.53 19.63
N TYR A 203 26.51 0.67 18.64
CA TYR A 203 26.87 0.88 17.24
C TYR A 203 25.63 0.77 16.35
N SER A 204 25.68 1.41 15.18
CA SER A 204 24.66 1.23 14.15
C SER A 204 24.80 -0.14 13.48
N ASP A 205 23.68 -0.77 13.21
CA ASP A 205 23.58 -2.03 12.45
C ASP A 205 23.24 -1.81 10.97
N VAL A 206 22.90 -0.55 10.58
CA VAL A 206 22.54 -0.17 9.21
C VAL A 206 23.25 1.12 8.78
N ASP A 207 23.34 1.31 7.46
CA ASP A 207 23.67 2.60 6.85
C ASP A 207 22.39 3.45 6.74
N GLY A 208 22.48 4.75 6.99
CA GLY A 208 21.32 5.64 6.86
C GLY A 208 21.50 7.00 7.49
N VAL A 209 20.40 7.64 7.77
CA VAL A 209 20.32 8.95 8.46
C VAL A 209 19.69 8.73 9.84
N ALA A 210 20.27 9.33 10.85
CA ALA A 210 19.70 9.40 12.19
C ALA A 210 18.46 10.30 12.18
N GLU A 211 17.28 9.71 11.96
CA GLU A 211 16.03 10.48 11.86
C GLU A 211 15.55 10.97 13.23
N GLU A 212 15.69 10.12 14.23
CA GLU A 212 15.32 10.45 15.60
C GLU A 212 16.50 10.19 16.55
N VAL A 213 16.79 11.13 17.41
CA VAL A 213 17.76 11.03 18.49
C VAL A 213 17.13 11.72 19.72
N ASN A 214 16.30 10.93 20.43
CA ASN A 214 15.49 11.38 21.56
C ASN A 214 16.14 11.02 22.90
N VAL A 215 17.46 11.08 22.98
CA VAL A 215 18.24 10.82 24.19
C VAL A 215 19.40 11.81 24.27
N LYS A 216 19.74 12.22 25.49
CA LYS A 216 20.84 13.16 25.78
C LYS A 216 21.84 12.54 26.74
N VAL A 217 23.04 13.14 26.77
CA VAL A 217 24.05 12.80 27.77
C VAL A 217 23.49 13.00 29.18
N GLY A 218 23.63 12.00 30.02
CA GLY A 218 23.08 11.96 31.37
C GLY A 218 21.72 11.29 31.50
N GLU A 219 20.98 11.12 30.41
CA GLU A 219 19.69 10.43 30.40
C GLU A 219 19.87 8.91 30.30
N PHE A 220 18.81 8.18 30.66
CA PHE A 220 18.82 6.71 30.60
C PHE A 220 18.40 6.22 29.21
N PHE A 221 19.26 5.46 28.56
CA PHE A 221 18.98 4.80 27.28
C PHE A 221 18.56 3.35 27.54
N GLN A 222 17.32 3.00 27.18
CA GLN A 222 16.79 1.68 27.53
C GLN A 222 16.13 0.93 26.35
N GLY A 223 16.02 1.55 25.17
CA GLY A 223 15.45 0.74 24.11
C GLY A 223 14.80 1.48 22.95
N PRO A 224 13.90 0.78 22.23
CA PRO A 224 13.39 1.21 20.95
C PRO A 224 12.65 2.55 21.05
N GLY A 225 12.80 3.37 20.00
CA GLY A 225 12.14 4.67 19.89
C GLY A 225 12.99 5.86 20.35
N GLN A 226 14.13 5.65 21.02
CA GLN A 226 15.01 6.76 21.40
C GLN A 226 15.98 7.15 20.28
N ILE A 227 16.48 6.18 19.52
CA ILE A 227 17.32 6.44 18.34
C ILE A 227 16.80 5.59 17.18
N LYS A 228 16.50 6.26 16.05
CA LYS A 228 16.01 5.65 14.83
C LYS A 228 16.89 6.04 13.66
N ILE A 229 17.42 5.06 12.96
CA ILE A 229 18.22 5.24 11.75
C ILE A 229 17.42 4.70 10.57
N VAL A 230 17.30 5.50 9.52
CA VAL A 230 16.53 5.18 8.32
C VAL A 230 17.46 5.19 7.12
N ASN A 231 17.49 4.10 6.38
CA ASN A 231 18.19 4.06 5.11
C ASN A 231 17.42 4.89 4.07
N THR A 232 18.09 5.85 3.43
CA THR A 232 17.49 6.74 2.44
C THR A 232 17.91 6.41 1.01
N GLU A 233 18.74 5.38 0.80
CA GLU A 233 19.21 4.96 -0.52
C GLU A 233 18.35 3.84 -1.09
N HIS A 234 17.87 2.93 -0.25
CA HIS A 234 17.01 1.82 -0.65
C HIS A 234 15.57 2.08 -0.23
N LEU A 235 14.82 2.63 -1.18
CA LEU A 235 13.43 3.02 -0.98
C LEU A 235 12.49 2.15 -1.81
N LYS A 236 11.29 1.95 -1.29
CA LYS A 236 10.19 1.27 -1.97
C LYS A 236 8.91 2.09 -1.82
N ILE A 237 7.97 1.88 -2.72
CA ILE A 237 6.60 2.34 -2.55
C ILE A 237 5.76 1.17 -2.06
N THR A 238 4.99 1.41 -1.02
CA THR A 238 3.94 0.50 -0.56
C THR A 238 2.59 1.12 -0.85
N ALA A 239 1.68 0.35 -1.46
CA ALA A 239 0.30 0.76 -1.69
C ALA A 239 -0.65 -0.36 -1.29
N GLN A 240 -1.86 0.01 -0.85
CA GLN A 240 -2.92 -0.91 -0.46
C GLN A 240 -3.89 -1.09 -1.62
N VAL A 241 -4.02 -2.33 -2.10
CA VAL A 241 -4.89 -2.70 -3.23
C VAL A 241 -6.14 -3.37 -2.69
N PRO A 242 -7.36 -2.90 -3.02
CA PRO A 242 -8.60 -3.54 -2.60
C PRO A 242 -8.71 -4.99 -3.07
N GLU A 243 -9.34 -5.85 -2.25
CA GLU A 243 -9.43 -7.30 -2.47
C GLU A 243 -10.09 -7.69 -3.80
N ASN A 244 -10.99 -6.87 -4.33
CA ASN A 244 -11.66 -7.10 -5.61
C ASN A 244 -10.69 -7.13 -6.82
N TYR A 245 -9.47 -6.64 -6.64
CA TYR A 245 -8.41 -6.68 -7.66
C TYR A 245 -7.39 -7.81 -7.44
N ALA A 246 -7.56 -8.66 -6.43
CA ALA A 246 -6.59 -9.72 -6.11
C ALA A 246 -6.28 -10.68 -7.27
N GLY A 247 -7.26 -10.94 -8.15
CA GLY A 247 -7.05 -11.76 -9.35
C GLY A 247 -6.39 -11.02 -10.53
N LYS A 248 -6.37 -9.69 -10.51
CA LYS A 248 -5.91 -8.85 -11.63
C LYS A 248 -4.46 -8.37 -11.45
N VAL A 249 -4.00 -8.17 -10.21
CA VAL A 249 -2.65 -7.70 -9.89
C VAL A 249 -1.73 -8.88 -9.58
N LYS A 250 -0.54 -8.90 -10.21
CA LYS A 250 0.48 -9.96 -10.03
C LYS A 250 1.87 -9.33 -9.89
N VAL A 251 2.81 -10.10 -9.36
CA VAL A 251 4.23 -9.71 -9.41
C VAL A 251 4.63 -9.54 -10.87
N GLY A 252 5.29 -8.43 -11.19
CA GLY A 252 5.66 -8.03 -12.55
C GLY A 252 4.62 -7.16 -13.28
N THR A 253 3.43 -6.93 -12.71
CA THR A 253 2.42 -6.00 -13.27
C THR A 253 3.03 -4.60 -13.38
N ASP A 254 2.80 -3.94 -14.52
CA ASP A 254 3.31 -2.59 -14.78
C ASP A 254 2.60 -1.56 -13.89
N VAL A 255 3.40 -0.66 -13.34
CA VAL A 255 2.96 0.41 -12.46
C VAL A 255 3.54 1.74 -12.96
N SER A 256 2.71 2.74 -13.04
CA SER A 256 3.12 4.13 -13.23
C SER A 256 3.00 4.88 -11.90
N LEU A 257 4.09 5.49 -11.48
CA LEU A 257 4.21 6.25 -10.24
C LEU A 257 4.30 7.72 -10.58
N PHE A 258 3.46 8.53 -9.97
CA PHE A 258 3.55 9.98 -10.07
C PHE A 258 3.79 10.59 -8.69
N PHE A 259 4.82 11.39 -8.58
CA PHE A 259 5.24 12.11 -7.37
C PHE A 259 4.87 13.59 -7.51
N PRO A 260 3.76 14.05 -6.90
CA PRO A 260 3.29 15.43 -7.06
C PRO A 260 4.32 16.47 -6.63
N ASP A 261 5.00 16.22 -5.51
CA ASP A 261 5.98 17.16 -4.94
C ASP A 261 7.22 17.35 -5.82
N ALA A 262 7.65 16.26 -6.48
CA ALA A 262 8.82 16.25 -7.36
C ALA A 262 8.46 16.48 -8.84
N GLN A 263 7.17 16.53 -9.20
CA GLN A 263 6.66 16.59 -10.58
C GLN A 263 7.28 15.49 -11.47
N LYS A 264 7.53 14.30 -10.90
CA LYS A 264 8.20 13.18 -11.59
C LYS A 264 7.21 12.04 -11.86
N ASN A 265 7.33 11.48 -13.06
CA ASN A 265 6.71 10.21 -13.44
C ASN A 265 7.78 9.12 -13.51
N LEU A 266 7.48 7.96 -13.00
CA LEU A 266 8.36 6.81 -13.03
C LEU A 266 7.56 5.56 -13.43
N ALA A 267 8.04 4.84 -14.44
CA ALA A 267 7.53 3.51 -14.75
C ALA A 267 8.27 2.46 -13.91
N ALA A 268 7.52 1.55 -13.33
CA ALA A 268 8.06 0.51 -12.47
C ALA A 268 7.19 -0.76 -12.58
N LYS A 269 7.49 -1.76 -11.76
CA LYS A 269 6.72 -3.02 -11.71
C LYS A 269 6.45 -3.41 -10.27
N VAL A 270 5.37 -4.13 -10.04
CA VAL A 270 5.09 -4.76 -8.75
C VAL A 270 6.20 -5.78 -8.46
N ASN A 271 6.96 -5.58 -7.39
CA ASN A 271 8.03 -6.49 -6.96
C ASN A 271 7.54 -7.49 -5.91
N VAL A 272 6.69 -7.05 -4.99
CA VAL A 272 6.13 -7.89 -3.93
C VAL A 272 4.61 -7.72 -3.93
N LEU A 273 3.92 -8.82 -3.71
CA LEU A 273 2.48 -8.90 -3.55
C LEU A 273 2.16 -9.54 -2.20
N GLY A 274 1.36 -8.86 -1.38
CA GLY A 274 0.89 -9.40 -0.11
C GLY A 274 -0.06 -10.58 -0.33
N ASN A 275 0.22 -11.70 0.34
CA ASN A 275 -0.60 -12.92 0.24
C ASN A 275 -1.75 -12.96 1.25
N VAL A 276 -1.82 -11.98 2.14
CA VAL A 276 -2.84 -11.89 3.19
C VAL A 276 -3.64 -10.61 2.99
N ILE A 277 -4.97 -10.76 3.04
CA ILE A 277 -5.88 -9.62 3.01
C ILE A 277 -6.07 -9.12 4.44
N ASP A 278 -5.82 -7.84 4.66
CA ASP A 278 -6.10 -7.19 5.93
C ASP A 278 -7.62 -7.12 6.15
N PRO A 279 -8.15 -7.67 7.25
CA PRO A 279 -9.60 -7.77 7.48
C PRO A 279 -10.27 -6.42 7.76
N LEU A 280 -9.52 -5.41 8.19
CA LEU A 280 -10.05 -4.08 8.50
C LEU A 280 -10.16 -3.22 7.26
N SER A 281 -9.10 -3.18 6.45
CA SER A 281 -9.03 -2.37 5.24
C SER A 281 -9.56 -3.11 3.99
N ARG A 282 -9.80 -4.43 4.06
CA ARG A 282 -10.19 -5.27 2.92
C ARG A 282 -9.25 -5.09 1.73
N SER A 283 -7.94 -5.04 2.01
CA SER A 283 -6.90 -4.80 1.02
C SER A 283 -5.68 -5.68 1.26
N PHE A 284 -4.86 -5.82 0.24
CA PHE A 284 -3.53 -6.41 0.31
C PHE A 284 -2.49 -5.40 -0.13
N PHE A 285 -1.28 -5.52 0.39
CA PHE A 285 -0.22 -4.58 0.02
C PHE A 285 0.50 -5.02 -1.25
N ILE A 286 1.01 -4.05 -1.98
CA ILE A 286 2.02 -4.23 -3.02
C ILE A 286 3.24 -3.40 -2.68
N GLU A 287 4.40 -3.86 -3.12
CA GLU A 287 5.65 -3.09 -3.04
C GLU A 287 6.28 -2.96 -4.42
N THR A 288 6.79 -1.77 -4.67
CA THR A 288 7.52 -1.41 -5.88
C THR A 288 8.82 -0.74 -5.50
N LYS A 289 9.95 -1.25 -5.98
CA LYS A 289 11.27 -0.66 -5.71
C LYS A 289 11.44 0.65 -6.45
N LEU A 290 12.07 1.60 -5.77
CA LEU A 290 12.45 2.86 -6.36
C LEU A 290 13.93 2.87 -6.76
N PRO A 291 14.30 3.57 -7.83
CA PRO A 291 15.70 3.85 -8.12
C PRO A 291 16.29 4.78 -7.06
N VAL A 292 17.59 4.70 -6.86
CA VAL A 292 18.30 5.60 -5.95
C VAL A 292 18.23 7.03 -6.49
N ASP A 293 17.49 7.89 -5.80
CA ASP A 293 17.33 9.30 -6.14
C ASP A 293 17.17 10.13 -4.87
N LYS A 294 18.00 11.14 -4.69
CA LYS A 294 17.99 12.02 -3.52
C LYS A 294 16.73 12.90 -3.40
N SER A 295 15.91 12.96 -4.44
CA SER A 295 14.63 13.68 -4.40
C SER A 295 13.54 12.91 -3.66
N PHE A 296 13.69 11.59 -3.51
CA PHE A 296 12.74 10.75 -2.78
C PHE A 296 13.07 10.73 -1.30
N ARG A 297 12.04 10.81 -0.49
CA ARG A 297 12.15 10.76 0.97
C ARG A 297 11.16 9.76 1.55
N PRO A 298 11.52 9.02 2.58
CA PRO A 298 10.57 8.21 3.34
C PRO A 298 9.35 9.04 3.78
N ASN A 299 8.20 8.42 3.83
CA ASN A 299 6.88 9.00 4.13
C ASN A 299 6.29 9.93 3.06
N GLN A 300 6.98 10.21 1.96
CA GLN A 300 6.43 10.95 0.83
C GLN A 300 5.32 10.14 0.15
N LEU A 301 4.27 10.83 -0.28
CA LEU A 301 3.15 10.23 -0.99
C LEU A 301 3.40 10.19 -2.50
N ALA A 302 2.90 9.14 -3.13
CA ALA A 302 2.90 8.99 -4.58
C ALA A 302 1.54 8.48 -5.06
N GLN A 303 1.13 8.92 -6.22
CA GLN A 303 0.01 8.33 -6.93
C GLN A 303 0.51 7.09 -7.67
N VAL A 304 -0.15 5.97 -7.44
CA VAL A 304 0.20 4.66 -8.00
C VAL A 304 -0.89 4.23 -8.96
N LYS A 305 -0.56 4.06 -10.23
CA LYS A 305 -1.45 3.57 -11.28
C LYS A 305 -1.00 2.18 -11.72
N ILE A 306 -1.77 1.16 -11.37
CA ILE A 306 -1.47 -0.24 -11.68
C ILE A 306 -2.23 -0.62 -12.94
N LYS A 307 -1.53 -1.07 -13.96
CA LYS A 307 -2.12 -1.52 -15.21
C LYS A 307 -2.73 -2.92 -15.04
N ASP A 308 -4.03 -3.00 -14.76
CA ASP A 308 -4.71 -4.27 -14.52
C ASP A 308 -5.38 -4.88 -15.76
N TYR A 309 -5.62 -4.04 -16.79
CA TYR A 309 -6.20 -4.49 -18.05
C TYR A 309 -5.65 -3.68 -19.22
N ALA A 310 -5.38 -4.35 -20.34
CA ALA A 310 -5.02 -3.70 -21.59
C ALA A 310 -5.47 -4.54 -22.78
N LYS A 311 -5.98 -3.86 -23.82
CA LYS A 311 -6.38 -4.47 -25.07
C LYS A 311 -5.98 -3.55 -26.22
N SER A 312 -5.13 -4.04 -27.11
CA SER A 312 -4.55 -3.24 -28.20
C SER A 312 -5.53 -2.86 -29.29
N ASN A 313 -6.54 -3.70 -29.55
CA ASN A 313 -7.57 -3.51 -30.56
C ASN A 313 -8.94 -3.48 -29.90
N ALA A 314 -9.23 -2.45 -29.13
CA ALA A 314 -10.51 -2.24 -28.50
C ALA A 314 -11.29 -1.13 -29.20
N ILE A 315 -12.60 -1.21 -29.16
CA ILE A 315 -13.48 -0.08 -29.43
C ILE A 315 -13.78 0.58 -28.10
N SER A 316 -13.50 1.86 -27.96
CA SER A 316 -13.92 2.63 -26.79
C SER A 316 -14.69 3.88 -27.21
N ILE A 317 -15.67 4.22 -26.42
CA ILE A 317 -16.55 5.38 -26.66
C ILE A 317 -16.60 6.25 -25.40
N PRO A 318 -16.82 7.56 -25.53
CA PRO A 318 -17.08 8.41 -24.37
C PRO A 318 -18.31 7.91 -23.59
N LEU A 319 -18.16 7.85 -22.26
CA LEU A 319 -19.19 7.32 -21.35
C LEU A 319 -20.53 8.08 -21.43
N ASN A 320 -20.49 9.38 -21.73
CA ASN A 320 -21.67 10.22 -21.86
C ASN A 320 -22.59 9.83 -23.05
N LEU A 321 -22.06 9.08 -24.03
CA LEU A 321 -22.85 8.61 -25.18
C LEU A 321 -23.69 7.37 -24.84
N LEU A 322 -23.35 6.70 -23.75
CA LEU A 322 -24.04 5.48 -23.33
C LEU A 322 -25.43 5.82 -22.81
N GLN A 323 -26.45 5.27 -23.49
CA GLN A 323 -27.84 5.37 -23.10
C GLN A 323 -28.30 4.03 -22.51
N ASN A 324 -29.29 4.08 -21.62
CA ASN A 324 -29.94 2.91 -21.06
C ASN A 324 -31.44 2.94 -21.33
N ASP A 325 -31.98 1.84 -21.75
CA ASP A 325 -33.42 1.56 -21.61
C ASP A 325 -33.66 0.51 -20.52
N ASP A 326 -34.92 0.08 -20.36
CA ASP A 326 -35.31 -0.85 -19.30
C ASP A 326 -34.56 -2.19 -19.34
N LYS A 327 -33.94 -2.57 -20.47
CA LYS A 327 -33.33 -3.89 -20.69
C LYS A 327 -31.89 -3.85 -21.16
N ASN A 328 -31.50 -2.80 -21.92
CA ASN A 328 -30.26 -2.80 -22.67
C ASN A 328 -29.50 -1.48 -22.54
N LYS A 329 -28.19 -1.55 -22.69
CA LYS A 329 -27.33 -0.41 -22.95
C LYS A 329 -27.21 -0.22 -24.47
N PHE A 330 -27.32 1.01 -24.93
CA PHE A 330 -27.28 1.33 -26.36
C PHE A 330 -26.64 2.68 -26.62
N ILE A 331 -26.30 2.90 -27.89
CA ILE A 331 -25.91 4.20 -28.44
C ILE A 331 -26.64 4.45 -29.75
N TYR A 332 -26.63 5.71 -30.19
CA TYR A 332 -27.11 6.06 -31.51
C TYR A 332 -25.98 6.07 -32.53
N VAL A 333 -26.20 5.43 -33.67
CA VAL A 333 -25.31 5.43 -34.84
C VAL A 333 -26.03 6.06 -36.01
N ALA A 334 -25.29 6.76 -36.86
CA ALA A 334 -25.85 7.26 -38.15
C ALA A 334 -25.81 6.14 -39.17
N ALA A 335 -26.97 5.82 -39.71
CA ALA A 335 -27.12 4.82 -40.77
C ALA A 335 -27.78 5.49 -42.02
N THR A 336 -27.46 4.98 -43.21
CA THR A 336 -28.10 5.43 -44.46
C THR A 336 -29.19 4.44 -44.83
N GLU A 337 -30.44 4.89 -44.84
CA GLU A 337 -31.60 4.09 -45.26
C GLU A 337 -32.39 4.84 -46.34
N ASN A 338 -32.66 4.17 -47.44
CA ASN A 338 -33.36 4.74 -48.58
C ASN A 338 -32.77 6.11 -49.04
N GLY A 339 -31.44 6.28 -48.97
CA GLY A 339 -30.76 7.51 -49.37
C GLY A 339 -30.83 8.66 -48.35
N LYS A 340 -31.46 8.45 -47.19
CA LYS A 340 -31.52 9.41 -46.07
C LYS A 340 -30.69 8.95 -44.87
N LEU A 341 -30.06 9.89 -44.20
CA LEU A 341 -29.38 9.62 -42.94
C LEU A 341 -30.40 9.53 -41.79
N VAL A 342 -30.36 8.45 -41.05
CA VAL A 342 -31.22 8.19 -39.87
C VAL A 342 -30.41 7.80 -38.67
N ALA A 343 -30.88 8.16 -37.49
CA ALA A 343 -30.32 7.69 -36.23
C ALA A 343 -30.84 6.28 -35.92
N ARG A 344 -29.94 5.34 -35.73
CA ARG A 344 -30.31 3.97 -35.34
C ARG A 344 -29.77 3.65 -33.96
N LYS A 345 -30.68 3.11 -33.15
CA LYS A 345 -30.36 2.57 -31.82
C LYS A 345 -29.59 1.25 -31.99
N LYS A 346 -28.33 1.21 -31.54
CA LYS A 346 -27.47 0.04 -31.59
C LYS A 346 -27.21 -0.44 -30.19
N VAL A 347 -27.71 -1.64 -29.86
CA VAL A 347 -27.49 -2.27 -28.56
C VAL A 347 -26.05 -2.70 -28.46
N ILE A 348 -25.40 -2.39 -27.34
CA ILE A 348 -24.01 -2.68 -27.12
C ILE A 348 -23.80 -3.41 -25.78
N THR A 349 -22.76 -4.23 -25.73
CA THR A 349 -22.23 -4.80 -24.49
C THR A 349 -20.95 -4.03 -24.13
N VAL A 350 -20.89 -3.54 -22.91
CA VAL A 350 -19.74 -2.74 -22.44
C VAL A 350 -18.82 -3.56 -21.55
N GLY A 351 -17.54 -3.23 -21.58
CA GLY A 351 -16.51 -3.79 -20.73
C GLY A 351 -16.08 -2.86 -19.61
N GLU A 352 -14.76 -2.75 -19.40
CA GLU A 352 -14.16 -1.88 -18.40
C GLU A 352 -14.31 -0.39 -18.79
N PHE A 353 -14.34 0.49 -17.80
CA PHE A 353 -14.33 1.92 -18.05
C PHE A 353 -13.12 2.55 -17.37
N TYR A 354 -12.48 3.53 -18.03
CA TYR A 354 -11.37 4.26 -17.45
C TYR A 354 -11.39 5.72 -17.90
N GLY A 355 -11.22 6.63 -16.95
CA GLY A 355 -11.34 8.07 -17.23
C GLY A 355 -12.74 8.44 -17.74
N ASN A 356 -12.80 8.92 -18.97
CA ASN A 356 -14.08 9.31 -19.62
C ASN A 356 -14.54 8.32 -20.69
N ASN A 357 -13.84 7.20 -20.88
CA ASN A 357 -14.12 6.24 -21.93
C ASN A 357 -14.55 4.88 -21.35
N ILE A 358 -15.43 4.21 -22.08
CA ILE A 358 -15.87 2.84 -21.79
C ILE A 358 -15.57 1.93 -22.97
N GLU A 359 -15.05 0.74 -22.69
CA GLU A 359 -14.81 -0.29 -23.70
C GLU A 359 -16.14 -0.86 -24.19
N VAL A 360 -16.25 -1.09 -25.50
CA VAL A 360 -17.37 -1.81 -26.12
C VAL A 360 -16.89 -3.18 -26.53
N LEU A 361 -17.48 -4.21 -25.91
CA LEU A 361 -17.13 -5.62 -26.17
C LEU A 361 -17.84 -6.17 -27.41
N SER A 362 -19.08 -5.73 -27.65
CA SER A 362 -19.87 -6.15 -28.81
C SER A 362 -20.93 -5.12 -29.14
N GLY A 363 -21.45 -5.17 -30.38
CA GLY A 363 -22.50 -4.30 -30.86
C GLY A 363 -21.99 -3.13 -31.70
N LEU A 364 -20.68 -2.85 -31.75
CA LEU A 364 -20.05 -1.90 -32.66
C LEU A 364 -18.97 -2.56 -33.50
N THR A 365 -18.73 -2.00 -34.65
CA THR A 365 -17.61 -2.36 -35.55
C THR A 365 -16.83 -1.11 -35.94
N ALA A 366 -15.53 -1.29 -36.22
CA ALA A 366 -14.74 -0.20 -36.77
C ALA A 366 -15.35 0.28 -38.08
N GLY A 367 -15.49 1.60 -38.22
CA GLY A 367 -16.18 2.25 -39.36
C GLY A 367 -17.65 2.63 -39.07
N ASP A 368 -18.26 2.17 -37.99
CA ASP A 368 -19.58 2.67 -37.57
C ASP A 368 -19.47 4.17 -37.22
N ASN A 369 -20.44 4.95 -37.65
CA ASN A 369 -20.50 6.39 -37.34
C ASN A 369 -21.38 6.62 -36.11
N ILE A 370 -20.74 6.82 -34.92
CA ILE A 370 -21.46 7.11 -33.67
C ILE A 370 -21.87 8.57 -33.61
N ILE A 371 -23.06 8.84 -33.07
CA ILE A 371 -23.56 10.21 -32.87
C ILE A 371 -22.99 10.70 -31.53
N THR A 372 -22.15 11.74 -31.61
CA THR A 372 -21.43 12.29 -30.43
C THR A 372 -22.10 13.52 -29.83
N GLU A 373 -22.85 14.27 -30.63
CA GLU A 373 -23.62 15.45 -30.16
C GLU A 373 -25.04 15.42 -30.75
N GLY A 374 -26.02 15.99 -30.05
CA GLY A 374 -27.43 16.05 -30.47
C GLY A 374 -28.24 14.76 -30.22
N TYR A 375 -27.62 13.75 -29.57
CA TYR A 375 -28.24 12.43 -29.37
C TYR A 375 -29.35 12.41 -28.32
N GLN A 376 -29.44 13.41 -27.43
CA GLN A 376 -30.33 13.40 -26.24
C GLN A 376 -31.82 13.44 -26.61
N SER A 377 -32.15 13.99 -27.77
CA SER A 377 -33.55 14.13 -28.28
C SER A 377 -33.89 13.12 -29.37
N LEU A 378 -32.96 12.22 -29.71
CA LEU A 378 -33.16 11.27 -30.79
C LEU A 378 -34.03 10.08 -30.38
N TYR A 379 -34.81 9.59 -31.34
CA TYR A 379 -35.49 8.30 -31.28
C TYR A 379 -35.02 7.40 -32.44
N ASP A 380 -35.26 6.10 -32.34
CA ASP A 380 -34.85 5.14 -33.37
C ASP A 380 -35.56 5.39 -34.70
N GLY A 381 -34.80 5.54 -35.79
CA GLY A 381 -35.32 5.84 -37.14
C GLY A 381 -35.49 7.32 -37.43
N GLN A 382 -35.12 8.23 -36.55
CA GLN A 382 -35.24 9.67 -36.78
C GLN A 382 -34.29 10.17 -37.88
N SER A 383 -34.83 11.00 -38.79
CA SER A 383 -34.01 11.64 -39.82
C SER A 383 -33.02 12.64 -39.19
N ILE A 384 -31.77 12.57 -39.61
CA ILE A 384 -30.69 13.40 -39.11
C ILE A 384 -29.93 14.09 -40.24
N THR A 385 -29.31 15.21 -39.93
CA THR A 385 -28.33 15.89 -40.79
C THR A 385 -27.01 15.97 -40.04
N THR A 386 -25.91 15.66 -40.70
CA THR A 386 -24.61 15.62 -40.05
C THR A 386 -23.75 16.83 -40.35
N THR A 387 -23.08 17.38 -39.36
CA THR A 387 -21.83 18.11 -39.51
C THR A 387 -20.69 17.14 -39.25
N GLN A 388 -19.85 16.91 -40.25
CA GLN A 388 -18.57 16.22 -40.01
C GLN A 388 -17.67 17.16 -39.22
N LYS A 389 -17.05 16.62 -38.17
CA LYS A 389 -16.03 17.28 -37.39
C LYS A 389 -14.67 16.76 -37.82
#